data_755a9829190b4a4e08b8c5f47e6e253e
#
_entry.id   755a9829190b4a4e08b8c5f47e6e253e
#
_cell.length_a   1.000
_cell.length_b   1.000
_cell.length_c   1.000
_cell.angle_alpha   90.00
_cell.angle_beta   90.00
_cell.angle_gamma   90.00
#
_symmetry.space_group_name_H-M   'P 1'
#
loop_
_entity.id
_entity.type
_entity.pdbx_description
1 polymer ?
#
loop_
_entity_poly.entity_id
_entity_poly.type
_entity_poly.pdbx_seq_one_letter_code
_entity_poly.pdbx_strand_id
1 'polypeptide(L)'
;MKKKGKYSKKNKNKESDDEENYAPKEDNSDNEKENNSDEDDEETEEVNIKLLKGNYFIFAKTNKKKLISVPKSSKQPGVQLEIDNFTKGGSRQFEIEPIEDGMFRIKSVISGLYWKIKEGFKNDEVVQDELDEESNEFKWIFETKDEEKKCIYIKSAVGGKDSEDFYMLIDGYVPKPHAKIIIGPFEPSQKYMLCRKV
;
A
#
# COMPACT_ATOMS: atom_id res chain seq x y z
N MET A 1 10.86 53.30 -6.95
CA MET A 1 10.21 53.85 -5.73
C MET A 1 10.25 52.78 -4.62
N LYS A 2 10.79 53.19 -3.49
CA LYS A 2 11.03 52.38 -2.28
C LYS A 2 9.73 52.07 -1.52
N LYS A 3 9.61 50.92 -0.86
CA LYS A 3 9.17 50.88 0.54
C LYS A 3 9.57 49.55 1.19
N LYS A 4 10.43 49.65 2.19
CA LYS A 4 10.80 48.67 3.20
C LYS A 4 9.69 48.65 4.29
N GLY A 5 9.41 47.50 4.85
CA GLY A 5 8.65 47.34 6.08
C GLY A 5 9.26 46.25 6.94
N LYS A 6 10.09 46.67 7.92
CA LYS A 6 10.54 45.85 9.08
C LYS A 6 9.41 45.80 10.11
N TYR A 7 9.17 44.65 10.69
CA TYR A 7 8.62 44.55 12.03
C TYR A 7 9.34 43.48 12.84
N SER A 8 10.04 43.93 13.84
CA SER A 8 10.63 43.22 14.94
C SER A 8 9.63 43.30 16.12
N LYS A 9 9.35 42.21 16.80
CA LYS A 9 8.86 42.24 18.18
C LYS A 9 9.42 41.09 19.00
N LYS A 10 10.18 41.46 20.02
CA LYS A 10 10.61 40.74 21.21
C LYS A 10 9.39 40.41 22.10
N ASN A 11 9.41 39.28 22.78
CA ASN A 11 8.90 39.10 24.15
C ASN A 11 9.63 37.87 24.70
N LYS A 12 10.46 38.05 25.68
CA LYS A 12 10.44 38.18 27.15
C LYS A 12 10.06 36.89 27.90
N ASN A 13 11.08 36.42 28.57
CA ASN A 13 11.15 35.41 29.61
C ASN A 13 10.07 35.60 30.70
N LYS A 14 9.65 34.49 31.28
CA LYS A 14 9.25 34.42 32.66
C LYS A 14 9.59 33.04 33.23
N GLU A 15 10.61 33.01 34.04
CA GLU A 15 10.93 31.95 35.00
C GLU A 15 9.89 32.00 36.13
N SER A 16 9.50 30.86 36.64
CA SER A 16 9.04 30.72 38.02
C SER A 16 9.35 29.30 38.49
N ASP A 17 10.32 29.24 39.40
CA ASP A 17 10.62 28.15 40.28
C ASP A 17 9.44 27.93 41.23
N ASP A 18 9.08 26.68 41.47
CA ASP A 18 8.47 26.25 42.73
C ASP A 18 8.89 24.80 42.97
N GLU A 19 9.86 24.66 43.89
CA GLU A 19 10.19 23.41 44.57
C GLU A 19 9.09 23.08 45.58
N GLU A 20 8.49 21.94 45.53
CA GLU A 20 7.86 21.29 46.68
C GLU A 20 8.24 19.81 46.78
N ASN A 21 8.98 19.62 47.82
CA ASN A 21 9.52 18.47 48.49
C ASN A 21 8.38 17.60 49.07
N TYR A 22 8.27 16.33 48.66
CA TYR A 22 7.47 15.35 49.39
C TYR A 22 8.20 14.01 49.52
N ALA A 23 8.51 13.66 50.76
CA ALA A 23 9.16 12.42 51.17
C ALA A 23 8.21 11.20 51.11
N PRO A 24 8.77 9.98 51.09
CA PRO A 24 8.02 8.77 50.80
C PRO A 24 7.30 8.20 52.02
N LYS A 25 6.14 7.61 51.84
CA LYS A 25 5.53 6.67 52.74
C LYS A 25 5.67 5.27 52.20
N GLU A 26 6.42 4.45 52.89
CA GLU A 26 6.40 3.00 52.78
C GLU A 26 5.05 2.48 53.27
N ASP A 27 4.40 1.66 52.50
CA ASP A 27 3.40 0.74 53.00
C ASP A 27 3.48 -0.59 52.22
N ASN A 28 3.93 -1.59 52.98
CA ASN A 28 3.97 -2.99 52.59
C ASN A 28 2.55 -3.54 52.53
N SER A 29 2.17 -4.13 51.41
CA SER A 29 1.20 -5.22 51.45
C SER A 29 1.49 -6.19 50.29
N ASP A 30 2.04 -7.33 50.71
CA ASP A 30 2.13 -8.54 49.92
C ASP A 30 0.75 -8.92 49.39
N ASN A 31 0.59 -8.97 48.08
CA ASN A 31 -0.54 -9.64 47.46
C ASN A 31 -0.05 -10.32 46.18
N GLU A 32 0.44 -11.54 46.40
CA GLU A 32 0.66 -12.50 45.31
C GLU A 32 -0.67 -12.72 44.60
N LYS A 33 -0.86 -12.09 43.44
CA LYS A 33 -1.84 -12.51 42.43
C LYS A 33 -1.09 -13.17 41.31
N GLU A 34 -1.26 -14.48 41.26
CA GLU A 34 -0.99 -15.27 40.08
C GLU A 34 -1.73 -14.63 38.89
N ASN A 35 -0.97 -13.92 38.06
CA ASN A 35 -1.43 -13.51 36.74
C ASN A 35 -1.32 -14.73 35.82
N ASN A 36 -2.43 -15.48 35.71
CA ASN A 36 -2.67 -16.26 34.51
C ASN A 36 -2.78 -15.25 33.35
N SER A 37 -1.71 -15.09 32.62
CA SER A 37 -1.75 -14.50 31.29
C SER A 37 -2.41 -15.53 30.38
N ASP A 38 -3.73 -15.47 30.25
CA ASP A 38 -4.41 -16.01 29.09
C ASP A 38 -3.87 -15.21 27.90
N GLU A 39 -2.87 -15.77 27.23
CA GLU A 39 -2.47 -15.35 25.89
C GLU A 39 -3.68 -15.68 25.00
N ASP A 40 -4.58 -14.72 24.85
CA ASP A 40 -5.56 -14.72 23.78
C ASP A 40 -4.75 -14.66 22.48
N ASP A 41 -4.41 -15.83 21.94
CA ASP A 41 -4.03 -15.99 20.55
C ASP A 41 -5.22 -15.50 19.72
N GLU A 42 -5.23 -14.19 19.41
CA GLU A 42 -6.07 -13.66 18.34
C GLU A 42 -5.63 -14.35 17.04
N GLU A 43 -6.25 -15.50 16.76
CA GLU A 43 -6.26 -16.07 15.41
C GLU A 43 -6.79 -14.99 14.46
N THR A 44 -5.90 -14.23 13.87
CA THR A 44 -6.23 -13.36 12.74
C THR A 44 -6.72 -14.26 11.61
N GLU A 45 -8.05 -14.42 11.49
CA GLU A 45 -8.65 -15.06 10.34
C GLU A 45 -8.15 -14.34 9.08
N GLU A 46 -7.19 -14.92 8.41
CA GLU A 46 -6.81 -14.50 7.06
C GLU A 46 -8.04 -14.65 6.17
N VAL A 47 -8.69 -13.52 5.88
CA VAL A 47 -9.81 -13.49 4.95
C VAL A 47 -9.29 -13.78 3.56
N ASN A 48 -9.28 -15.05 3.20
CA ASN A 48 -8.82 -15.50 1.89
C ASN A 48 -9.78 -14.96 0.81
N ILE A 49 -9.31 -13.95 0.05
CA ILE A 49 -10.11 -13.36 -1.03
C ILE A 49 -10.19 -14.37 -2.16
N LYS A 50 -11.31 -15.07 -2.27
CA LYS A 50 -11.58 -15.94 -3.42
C LYS A 50 -11.86 -15.09 -4.67
N LEU A 51 -10.81 -14.58 -5.28
CA LEU A 51 -10.92 -13.92 -6.58
C LEU A 51 -11.10 -14.94 -7.69
N LEU A 52 -12.12 -14.72 -8.51
CA LEU A 52 -12.33 -15.53 -9.70
C LEU A 52 -11.46 -15.01 -10.83
N LYS A 53 -10.87 -15.91 -11.61
CA LYS A 53 -10.20 -15.54 -12.87
C LYS A 53 -11.12 -14.65 -13.72
N GLY A 54 -10.59 -13.55 -14.23
CA GLY A 54 -11.37 -12.64 -15.09
C GLY A 54 -10.72 -11.28 -15.29
N ASN A 55 -11.41 -10.45 -16.04
CA ASN A 55 -10.96 -9.10 -16.38
C ASN A 55 -11.48 -8.09 -15.35
N TYR A 56 -10.59 -7.25 -14.86
CA TYR A 56 -10.87 -6.26 -13.82
C TYR A 56 -10.36 -4.87 -14.20
N PHE A 57 -11.04 -3.87 -13.65
CA PHE A 57 -10.51 -2.52 -13.47
C PHE A 57 -10.04 -2.40 -12.01
N ILE A 58 -8.86 -1.81 -11.80
CA ILE A 58 -8.25 -1.64 -10.47
C ILE A 58 -8.22 -0.16 -10.13
N PHE A 59 -9.15 0.27 -9.29
CA PHE A 59 -9.34 1.68 -8.92
C PHE A 59 -8.59 2.02 -7.63
N ALA A 60 -8.03 3.24 -7.56
CA ALA A 60 -7.59 3.81 -6.30
C ALA A 60 -8.81 4.09 -5.40
N LYS A 61 -8.85 3.55 -4.17
CA LYS A 61 -10.00 3.70 -3.24
C LYS A 61 -10.30 5.16 -2.93
N THR A 62 -9.26 5.96 -2.76
CA THR A 62 -9.38 7.39 -2.42
C THR A 62 -9.99 8.22 -3.55
N ASN A 63 -9.96 7.72 -4.79
CA ASN A 63 -10.57 8.38 -5.93
C ASN A 63 -11.10 7.37 -6.97
N LYS A 64 -12.37 7.03 -6.89
CA LYS A 64 -13.04 6.05 -7.77
C LYS A 64 -13.09 6.43 -9.27
N LYS A 65 -12.60 7.62 -9.64
CA LYS A 65 -12.43 8.04 -11.05
C LYS A 65 -11.01 7.81 -11.56
N LYS A 66 -10.12 7.29 -10.70
CA LYS A 66 -8.72 7.02 -10.99
C LYS A 66 -8.43 5.53 -10.86
N LEU A 67 -7.72 4.99 -11.83
CA LEU A 67 -7.40 3.57 -11.88
C LEU A 67 -6.00 3.35 -12.45
N ILE A 68 -5.49 2.15 -12.25
CA ILE A 68 -4.21 1.74 -12.82
C ILE A 68 -4.36 1.54 -14.32
N SER A 69 -3.38 1.98 -15.08
CA SER A 69 -3.35 1.83 -16.52
C SER A 69 -1.92 1.59 -17.05
N VAL A 70 -1.87 1.05 -18.26
CA VAL A 70 -0.66 1.03 -19.09
C VAL A 70 -0.57 2.34 -19.86
N PRO A 71 0.48 3.16 -19.67
CA PRO A 71 0.64 4.44 -20.36
C PRO A 71 0.49 4.31 -21.88
N LYS A 72 -0.28 5.21 -22.48
CA LYS A 72 -0.47 5.29 -23.94
C LYS A 72 -0.88 3.97 -24.60
N SER A 73 -1.46 3.05 -23.85
CA SER A 73 -1.79 1.69 -24.33
C SER A 73 -0.58 0.93 -24.91
N SER A 74 0.59 1.13 -24.32
CA SER A 74 1.84 0.52 -24.77
C SER A 74 1.76 -1.01 -24.73
N LYS A 75 2.38 -1.65 -25.72
CA LYS A 75 2.57 -3.11 -25.78
C LYS A 75 4.03 -3.52 -25.58
N GLN A 76 4.87 -2.57 -25.16
CA GLN A 76 6.28 -2.83 -24.94
C GLN A 76 6.53 -3.32 -23.51
N PRO A 77 7.46 -4.27 -23.30
CA PRO A 77 7.95 -4.65 -21.99
C PRO A 77 8.70 -3.49 -21.31
N GLY A 78 8.83 -3.55 -19.99
CA GLY A 78 9.53 -2.54 -19.18
C GLY A 78 8.77 -1.23 -18.98
N VAL A 79 7.54 -1.10 -19.49
CA VAL A 79 6.75 0.14 -19.33
C VAL A 79 6.13 0.20 -17.95
N GLN A 80 6.47 1.23 -17.18
CA GLN A 80 5.96 1.47 -15.84
C GLN A 80 4.47 1.80 -15.85
N LEU A 81 3.72 1.15 -14.96
CA LEU A 81 2.29 1.41 -14.76
C LEU A 81 2.07 2.80 -14.14
N GLU A 82 0.91 3.38 -14.41
CA GLU A 82 0.53 4.69 -13.88
C GLU A 82 -0.95 4.76 -13.51
N ILE A 83 -1.31 5.81 -12.78
CA ILE A 83 -2.70 6.17 -12.53
C ILE A 83 -3.21 7.01 -13.70
N ASP A 84 -4.43 6.72 -14.15
CA ASP A 84 -5.09 7.50 -15.18
C ASP A 84 -6.57 7.75 -14.84
N ASN A 85 -7.22 8.60 -15.61
CA ASN A 85 -8.66 8.80 -15.52
C ASN A 85 -9.39 7.57 -16.05
N PHE A 86 -10.52 7.24 -15.42
CA PHE A 86 -11.38 6.18 -15.93
C PHE A 86 -11.92 6.53 -17.32
N THR A 87 -11.56 5.71 -18.28
CA THR A 87 -12.18 5.65 -19.60
C THR A 87 -12.35 4.19 -20.00
N LYS A 88 -13.36 3.88 -20.79
CA LYS A 88 -13.59 2.50 -21.26
C LYS A 88 -12.55 2.14 -22.32
N GLY A 89 -11.42 1.57 -21.91
CA GLY A 89 -10.35 1.16 -22.84
C GLY A 89 -9.56 -0.05 -22.32
N GLY A 90 -8.98 -0.83 -23.23
CA GLY A 90 -8.24 -2.07 -22.92
C GLY A 90 -6.98 -1.84 -22.08
N SER A 91 -6.33 -0.67 -22.17
CA SER A 91 -5.13 -0.32 -21.39
C SER A 91 -5.36 -0.21 -19.90
N ARG A 92 -6.61 -0.27 -19.46
CA ARG A 92 -7.05 -0.16 -18.07
C ARG A 92 -7.71 -1.43 -17.54
N GLN A 93 -7.69 -2.49 -18.37
CA GLN A 93 -8.23 -3.80 -18.01
C GLN A 93 -7.09 -4.78 -17.79
N PHE A 94 -7.20 -5.51 -16.70
CA PHE A 94 -6.23 -6.50 -16.30
C PHE A 94 -6.92 -7.82 -16.03
N GLU A 95 -6.40 -8.90 -16.58
CA GLU A 95 -6.80 -10.24 -16.26
C GLU A 95 -6.08 -10.66 -14.98
N ILE A 96 -6.85 -11.08 -13.98
CA ILE A 96 -6.30 -11.62 -12.73
C ILE A 96 -6.37 -13.14 -12.84
N GLU A 97 -5.22 -13.79 -12.74
CA GLU A 97 -5.05 -15.22 -12.85
C GLU A 97 -4.62 -15.78 -11.49
N PRO A 98 -5.46 -16.56 -10.80
CA PRO A 98 -5.02 -17.24 -9.58
C PRO A 98 -3.97 -18.30 -9.91
N ILE A 99 -2.96 -18.40 -9.05
CA ILE A 99 -1.92 -19.43 -9.07
C ILE A 99 -1.90 -20.15 -7.70
N GLU A 100 -0.90 -20.98 -7.44
CA GLU A 100 -0.77 -21.71 -6.19
C GLU A 100 -0.59 -20.80 -4.97
N ASP A 101 -0.86 -21.29 -3.78
CA ASP A 101 -0.64 -20.64 -2.48
C ASP A 101 -1.36 -19.28 -2.29
N GLY A 102 -2.54 -19.11 -2.90
CA GLY A 102 -3.32 -17.88 -2.76
C GLY A 102 -2.72 -16.67 -3.48
N MET A 103 -1.71 -16.88 -4.31
CA MET A 103 -1.08 -15.84 -5.11
C MET A 103 -1.79 -15.65 -6.46
N PHE A 104 -1.45 -14.56 -7.12
CA PHE A 104 -2.06 -14.14 -8.39
C PHE A 104 -1.00 -13.61 -9.35
N ARG A 105 -1.23 -13.80 -10.65
CA ARG A 105 -0.60 -13.05 -11.72
C ARG A 105 -1.58 -12.04 -12.27
N ILE A 106 -1.08 -10.87 -12.67
CA ILE A 106 -1.91 -9.79 -13.21
C ILE A 106 -1.40 -9.47 -14.60
N LYS A 107 -2.25 -9.69 -15.60
CA LYS A 107 -1.92 -9.55 -17.02
C LYS A 107 -2.65 -8.37 -17.64
N SER A 108 -1.95 -7.53 -18.37
CA SER A 108 -2.56 -6.45 -19.13
C SER A 108 -3.33 -7.00 -20.34
N VAL A 109 -4.62 -6.70 -20.44
CA VAL A 109 -5.46 -7.15 -21.57
C VAL A 109 -4.99 -6.55 -22.91
N ILE A 110 -4.44 -5.33 -22.89
CA ILE A 110 -4.03 -4.65 -24.12
C ILE A 110 -2.71 -5.17 -24.71
N SER A 111 -1.77 -5.54 -23.85
CA SER A 111 -0.43 -5.96 -24.27
C SER A 111 -0.23 -7.48 -24.20
N GLY A 112 -0.96 -8.18 -23.33
CA GLY A 112 -0.69 -9.56 -22.98
C GLY A 112 0.50 -9.73 -22.02
N LEU A 113 1.15 -8.63 -21.60
CA LEU A 113 2.27 -8.63 -20.67
C LEU A 113 1.79 -8.65 -19.21
N TYR A 114 2.63 -9.12 -18.31
CA TYR A 114 2.32 -9.28 -16.89
C TYR A 114 2.94 -8.19 -16.04
N TRP A 115 2.30 -7.87 -14.92
CA TRP A 115 2.85 -6.96 -13.94
C TRP A 115 4.06 -7.59 -13.26
N LYS A 116 5.11 -6.79 -13.15
CA LYS A 116 6.39 -7.20 -12.59
C LYS A 116 6.96 -6.08 -11.73
N ILE A 117 7.63 -6.46 -10.64
CA ILE A 117 8.56 -5.58 -9.94
C ILE A 117 9.85 -5.56 -10.73
N LYS A 118 10.39 -4.39 -11.02
CA LYS A 118 11.53 -4.24 -11.92
C LYS A 118 12.83 -4.81 -11.34
N GLU A 119 13.18 -4.47 -10.12
CA GLU A 119 14.44 -4.85 -9.48
C GLU A 119 14.28 -5.43 -8.05
N GLY A 120 13.13 -5.24 -7.40
CA GLY A 120 12.83 -5.81 -6.07
C GLY A 120 13.31 -4.98 -4.88
N PHE A 121 13.47 -3.66 -5.04
CA PHE A 121 13.88 -2.74 -3.98
C PHE A 121 12.73 -1.80 -3.56
N LYS A 122 12.87 -1.18 -2.39
CA LYS A 122 11.95 -0.14 -1.93
C LYS A 122 11.86 1.02 -2.93
N ASN A 123 10.63 1.45 -3.21
CA ASN A 123 10.28 2.46 -4.22
C ASN A 123 10.58 2.03 -5.67
N ASP A 124 10.76 0.74 -5.89
CA ASP A 124 10.96 0.22 -7.22
C ASP A 124 9.69 0.31 -8.07
N GLU A 125 9.89 0.31 -9.38
CA GLU A 125 8.83 0.46 -10.37
C GLU A 125 8.02 -0.82 -10.53
N VAL A 126 6.70 -0.69 -10.65
CA VAL A 126 5.86 -1.76 -11.16
C VAL A 126 5.69 -1.55 -12.65
N VAL A 127 6.20 -2.48 -13.44
CA VAL A 127 6.20 -2.45 -14.90
C VAL A 127 5.35 -3.58 -15.46
N GLN A 128 5.04 -3.53 -16.76
CA GLN A 128 4.59 -4.71 -17.50
C GLN A 128 5.76 -5.36 -18.23
N ASP A 129 5.85 -6.69 -18.21
CA ASP A 129 6.95 -7.43 -18.85
C ASP A 129 6.50 -8.81 -19.37
N GLU A 130 7.36 -9.47 -20.14
CA GLU A 130 7.16 -10.85 -20.55
C GLU A 130 7.23 -11.77 -19.31
N LEU A 131 6.32 -12.75 -19.24
CA LEU A 131 6.22 -13.61 -18.07
C LEU A 131 7.45 -14.53 -17.95
N ASP A 132 8.06 -14.51 -16.77
CA ASP A 132 8.91 -15.55 -16.28
C ASP A 132 8.16 -16.31 -15.15
N GLU A 133 7.75 -17.54 -15.42
CA GLU A 133 6.90 -18.32 -14.53
C GLU A 133 7.59 -18.68 -13.21
N GLU A 134 8.91 -18.79 -13.23
CA GLU A 134 9.72 -19.14 -12.05
C GLU A 134 9.99 -17.95 -11.15
N SER A 135 9.89 -16.72 -11.69
CA SER A 135 10.19 -15.51 -10.93
C SER A 135 9.05 -15.10 -10.00
N ASN A 136 9.39 -14.81 -8.74
CA ASN A 136 8.46 -14.25 -7.77
C ASN A 136 8.11 -12.78 -8.04
N GLU A 137 8.86 -12.08 -8.89
CA GLU A 137 8.63 -10.68 -9.26
C GLU A 137 7.29 -10.47 -9.97
N PHE A 138 6.69 -11.53 -10.54
CA PHE A 138 5.39 -11.54 -11.21
C PHE A 138 4.23 -12.00 -10.32
N LYS A 139 4.49 -12.33 -9.05
CA LYS A 139 3.50 -12.90 -8.13
C LYS A 139 3.01 -11.86 -7.13
N TRP A 140 1.70 -11.80 -6.95
CA TRP A 140 1.01 -10.81 -6.13
C TRP A 140 0.06 -11.49 -5.15
N ILE A 141 -0.11 -10.89 -3.98
CA ILE A 141 -1.02 -11.33 -2.93
C ILE A 141 -2.05 -10.22 -2.72
N PHE A 142 -3.31 -10.57 -2.64
CA PHE A 142 -4.37 -9.63 -2.31
C PHE A 142 -4.79 -9.79 -0.87
N GLU A 143 -4.66 -8.74 -0.08
CA GLU A 143 -5.00 -8.73 1.35
C GLU A 143 -6.15 -7.78 1.64
N THR A 144 -7.01 -8.16 2.58
CA THR A 144 -7.97 -7.25 3.22
C THR A 144 -7.54 -7.07 4.67
N LYS A 145 -7.17 -5.86 5.06
CA LYS A 145 -6.77 -5.54 6.45
C LYS A 145 -7.86 -4.77 7.22
N ASP A 146 -9.03 -4.62 6.63
CA ASP A 146 -10.15 -3.91 7.20
C ASP A 146 -11.44 -4.71 7.06
N GLU A 147 -12.40 -4.48 7.95
CA GLU A 147 -13.76 -5.02 7.86
C GLU A 147 -14.50 -4.59 6.57
N GLU A 148 -14.01 -3.58 5.87
CA GLU A 148 -14.49 -3.19 4.54
C GLU A 148 -14.03 -4.19 3.47
N LYS A 149 -14.65 -5.36 3.40
CA LYS A 149 -14.40 -6.46 2.42
C LYS A 149 -14.36 -6.04 0.93
N LYS A 150 -14.55 -4.76 0.61
CA LYS A 150 -14.54 -4.22 -0.77
C LYS A 150 -13.23 -3.60 -1.19
N CYS A 151 -12.28 -3.47 -0.28
CA CYS A 151 -10.99 -2.85 -0.54
C CYS A 151 -9.88 -3.84 -0.29
N ILE A 152 -8.86 -3.77 -1.13
CA ILE A 152 -7.70 -4.64 -1.08
C ILE A 152 -6.42 -3.82 -0.99
N TYR A 153 -5.42 -4.43 -0.41
CA TYR A 153 -4.01 -4.08 -0.60
C TYR A 153 -3.41 -5.11 -1.55
N ILE A 154 -2.50 -4.67 -2.41
CA ILE A 154 -1.80 -5.54 -3.35
C ILE A 154 -0.37 -5.66 -2.86
N LYS A 155 -0.04 -6.81 -2.30
CA LYS A 155 1.28 -7.13 -1.76
C LYS A 155 2.09 -7.88 -2.80
N SER A 156 3.39 -7.63 -2.84
CA SER A 156 4.32 -8.41 -3.63
C SER A 156 4.66 -9.74 -2.95
N ALA A 157 4.85 -10.80 -3.72
CA ALA A 157 5.44 -12.04 -3.21
C ALA A 157 6.96 -11.93 -3.00
N VAL A 158 7.60 -10.89 -3.54
CA VAL A 158 9.01 -10.58 -3.24
C VAL A 158 9.05 -9.74 -1.96
N GLY A 159 9.64 -10.28 -0.90
CA GLY A 159 9.93 -9.52 0.33
C GLY A 159 11.19 -8.68 0.20
N GLY A 160 11.30 -7.62 1.01
CA GLY A 160 12.54 -6.87 1.16
C GLY A 160 13.66 -7.66 1.84
N LYS A 161 14.90 -7.15 1.80
CA LYS A 161 16.09 -7.82 2.37
C LYS A 161 15.96 -8.16 3.86
N ASP A 162 15.13 -7.43 4.59
CA ASP A 162 14.92 -7.58 6.04
C ASP A 162 13.58 -8.23 6.38
N SER A 163 13.02 -9.06 5.48
CA SER A 163 11.67 -9.65 5.60
C SER A 163 10.53 -8.61 5.63
N GLU A 164 10.78 -7.39 5.17
CA GLU A 164 9.78 -6.34 5.07
C GLU A 164 8.84 -6.63 3.91
N ASP A 165 7.53 -6.58 4.17
CA ASP A 165 6.51 -6.75 3.14
C ASP A 165 6.43 -5.50 2.25
N PHE A 166 6.46 -5.70 0.95
CA PHE A 166 6.25 -4.61 -0.01
C PHE A 166 4.84 -4.63 -0.60
N TYR A 167 4.22 -3.47 -0.58
CA TYR A 167 2.89 -3.24 -1.13
C TYR A 167 2.95 -2.31 -2.33
N MET A 168 2.01 -2.49 -3.24
CA MET A 168 1.84 -1.59 -4.37
C MET A 168 1.31 -0.24 -3.91
N LEU A 169 2.00 0.83 -4.27
CA LEU A 169 1.72 2.20 -3.87
C LEU A 169 1.61 3.11 -5.10
N ILE A 170 0.93 4.23 -4.91
CA ILE A 170 0.94 5.34 -5.86
C ILE A 170 2.05 6.28 -5.43
N ASP A 171 3.00 6.59 -6.30
CA ASP A 171 4.09 7.52 -6.01
C ASP A 171 3.54 8.89 -5.59
N GLY A 172 4.05 9.40 -4.46
CA GLY A 172 3.54 10.61 -3.81
C GLY A 172 2.19 10.46 -3.13
N TYR A 173 1.66 9.23 -2.99
CA TYR A 173 0.42 8.86 -2.27
C TYR A 173 -0.87 9.56 -2.74
N VAL A 174 -0.84 10.28 -3.84
CA VAL A 174 -1.99 11.01 -4.39
C VAL A 174 -2.36 10.45 -5.76
N PRO A 175 -3.58 9.93 -5.96
CA PRO A 175 -4.03 9.38 -7.24
C PRO A 175 -4.36 10.52 -8.23
N LYS A 176 -3.33 11.09 -8.83
CA LYS A 176 -3.42 12.06 -9.93
C LYS A 176 -3.04 11.41 -11.27
N PRO A 177 -3.50 11.90 -12.43
CA PRO A 177 -3.09 11.38 -13.72
C PRO A 177 -1.58 11.32 -13.85
N HIS A 178 -1.06 10.22 -14.38
CA HIS A 178 0.37 9.94 -14.60
C HIS A 178 1.19 9.75 -13.33
N ALA A 179 0.59 9.68 -12.12
CA ALA A 179 1.28 9.22 -10.94
C ALA A 179 1.72 7.76 -11.15
N LYS A 180 2.97 7.48 -10.86
CA LYS A 180 3.58 6.17 -11.12
C LYS A 180 3.17 5.15 -10.06
N ILE A 181 3.19 3.88 -10.44
CA ILE A 181 3.00 2.77 -9.52
C ILE A 181 4.36 2.23 -9.12
N ILE A 182 4.56 2.16 -7.82
CA ILE A 182 5.80 1.68 -7.18
C ILE A 182 5.45 0.65 -6.11
N ILE A 183 6.47 0.01 -5.54
CA ILE A 183 6.34 -0.80 -4.32
C ILE A 183 6.98 -0.10 -3.13
N GLY A 184 6.49 -0.37 -1.93
CA GLY A 184 7.04 0.17 -0.68
C GLY A 184 6.41 -0.45 0.54
N PRO A 185 6.78 0.01 1.74
CA PRO A 185 6.22 -0.50 2.99
C PRO A 185 4.71 -0.28 3.05
N PHE A 186 4.05 -1.00 3.95
CA PHE A 186 2.60 -0.88 4.12
C PHE A 186 2.15 0.55 4.41
N GLU A 187 1.19 1.04 3.61
CA GLU A 187 0.58 2.37 3.76
C GLU A 187 -0.95 2.26 3.76
N PRO A 188 -1.62 2.48 4.91
CA PRO A 188 -3.07 2.25 5.05
C PRO A 188 -3.95 3.07 4.11
N SER A 189 -3.47 4.21 3.61
CA SER A 189 -4.21 5.04 2.66
C SER A 189 -4.22 4.48 1.23
N GLN A 190 -3.33 3.55 0.90
CA GLN A 190 -3.10 3.01 -0.44
C GLN A 190 -3.92 1.74 -0.70
N LYS A 191 -5.24 1.87 -0.62
CA LYS A 191 -6.20 0.80 -0.89
C LYS A 191 -6.68 0.85 -2.33
N TYR A 192 -7.01 -0.32 -2.87
CA TYR A 192 -7.54 -0.49 -4.21
C TYR A 192 -8.93 -1.14 -4.19
N MET A 193 -9.68 -0.95 -5.25
CA MET A 193 -10.98 -1.60 -5.49
C MET A 193 -10.93 -2.34 -6.80
N LEU A 194 -11.30 -3.61 -6.77
CA LEU A 194 -11.47 -4.43 -7.98
C LEU A 194 -12.91 -4.32 -8.48
N CYS A 195 -13.07 -3.92 -9.73
CA CYS A 195 -14.37 -3.95 -10.40
C CYS A 195 -14.28 -4.91 -11.59
N ARG A 196 -14.95 -6.05 -11.46
CA ARG A 196 -15.02 -7.03 -12.53
C ARG A 196 -15.76 -6.45 -13.72
N LYS A 197 -15.21 -6.66 -14.91
CA LYS A 197 -15.94 -6.37 -16.15
C LYS A 197 -16.94 -7.51 -16.36
N VAL A 198 -18.21 -7.18 -16.38
CA VAL A 198 -19.32 -8.06 -16.77
C VAL A 198 -19.47 -8.03 -18.27
#